data_4c368b78f465aa1d6161e77c1ccb0c3d
#
_entry.id   4c368b78f465aa1d6161e77c1ccb0c3d
#
_cell.length_a   1.000
_cell.length_b   1.000
_cell.length_c   1.000
_cell.angle_alpha   90.00
_cell.angle_beta   90.00
_cell.angle_gamma   90.00
#
_symmetry.space_group_name_H-M   'P 1'
#
loop_
_entity.id
_entity.type
_entity.pdbx_description
1 polymer ?
#
loop_
_entity_poly.entity_id
_entity_poly.type
_entity_poly.pdbx_seq_one_letter_code
_entity_poly.pdbx_strand_id
1 'polypeptide(L)'
;INRELSWIDFNKRVLELATEEETPLLEKIKFSSIFSNNLDEFFMVRVASLKSQVEGGISKRSQDGKSPEEQLIGIRNYLDPILKTQQYKTKQYMEDDFKKENIFILEYKELNERQKVWINNYFTTAIFPILTPLAVDPSHPFPFISNLSLNLAAIIVDSESDKEQFTRIKIPGESISRFISIPIELHNNESTKYTGIAIEQIIANNLSM
;
A
#
# COMPACT_ATOMS: atom_id res chain seq x y z
N ILE A 1 4.10 -3.37 32.84
CA ILE A 1 3.32 -3.12 31.57
C ILE A 1 4.30 -2.56 30.55
N ASN A 2 4.39 -3.20 29.39
CA ASN A 2 5.20 -2.69 28.28
C ASN A 2 4.39 -1.62 27.52
N ARG A 3 4.96 -0.42 27.40
CA ARG A 3 4.30 0.73 26.78
C ARG A 3 4.01 0.48 25.29
N GLU A 4 4.91 -0.17 24.59
CA GLU A 4 4.79 -0.39 23.14
C GLU A 4 3.72 -1.45 22.85
N LEU A 5 3.67 -2.53 23.64
CA LEU A 5 2.62 -3.54 23.51
C LEU A 5 1.24 -2.98 23.89
N SER A 6 1.16 -2.14 24.93
CA SER A 6 -0.10 -1.48 25.31
C SER A 6 -0.62 -0.55 24.21
N TRP A 7 0.29 0.10 23.47
CA TRP A 7 -0.09 0.91 22.32
C TRP A 7 -0.64 0.04 21.17
N ILE A 8 -0.02 -1.12 20.91
CA ILE A 8 -0.53 -2.07 19.92
C ILE A 8 -1.91 -2.60 20.33
N ASP A 9 -2.14 -2.89 21.63
CA ASP A 9 -3.46 -3.28 22.14
C ASP A 9 -4.52 -2.20 21.91
N PHE A 10 -4.17 -0.94 22.08
CA PHE A 10 -5.08 0.16 21.76
C PHE A 10 -5.41 0.15 20.25
N ASN A 11 -4.40 0.07 19.38
CA ASN A 11 -4.62 0.07 17.93
C ASN A 11 -5.35 -1.20 17.44
N LYS A 12 -5.16 -2.34 18.11
CA LYS A 12 -5.94 -3.56 17.86
C LYS A 12 -7.43 -3.33 18.08
N ARG A 13 -7.83 -2.58 19.12
CA ARG A 13 -9.25 -2.22 19.33
C ARG A 13 -9.82 -1.36 18.22
N VAL A 14 -9.00 -0.51 17.58
CA VAL A 14 -9.42 0.22 16.37
C VAL A 14 -9.68 -0.77 15.21
N LEU A 15 -8.85 -1.80 15.06
CA LEU A 15 -9.07 -2.84 14.05
C LEU A 15 -10.31 -3.70 14.36
N GLU A 16 -10.64 -3.94 15.63
CA GLU A 16 -11.84 -4.70 16.01
C GLU A 16 -13.10 -4.06 15.45
N LEU A 17 -13.20 -2.71 15.44
CA LEU A 17 -14.32 -1.99 14.80
C LEU A 17 -14.45 -2.29 13.30
N ALA A 18 -13.34 -2.60 12.61
CA ALA A 18 -13.37 -3.04 11.22
C ALA A 18 -13.92 -4.47 11.04
N THR A 19 -14.01 -5.25 12.11
CA THR A 19 -14.45 -6.66 12.06
C THR A 19 -15.82 -6.89 12.68
N GLU A 20 -16.40 -5.89 13.35
CA GLU A 20 -17.73 -5.96 13.93
C GLU A 20 -18.80 -6.15 12.83
N GLU A 21 -19.79 -6.99 13.11
CA GLU A 21 -20.79 -7.40 12.12
C GLU A 21 -21.68 -6.23 11.69
N GLU A 22 -22.06 -5.38 12.64
CA GLU A 22 -22.95 -4.24 12.44
C GLU A 22 -22.27 -3.03 11.77
N THR A 23 -20.94 -2.99 11.71
CA THR A 23 -20.23 -1.88 11.08
C THR A 23 -20.45 -1.89 9.56
N PRO A 24 -20.89 -0.77 8.95
CA PRO A 24 -21.07 -0.68 7.50
C PRO A 24 -19.78 -0.96 6.73
N LEU A 25 -19.88 -1.57 5.55
CA LEU A 25 -18.73 -2.06 4.77
C LEU A 25 -17.64 -0.99 4.54
N LEU A 26 -18.01 0.23 4.12
CA LEU A 26 -17.04 1.30 3.89
C LEU A 26 -16.41 1.81 5.20
N GLU A 27 -17.13 1.76 6.30
CA GLU A 27 -16.55 2.07 7.63
C GLU A 27 -15.59 0.96 8.08
N LYS A 28 -15.84 -0.31 7.76
CA LYS A 28 -14.86 -1.40 7.98
C LYS A 28 -13.54 -1.11 7.29
N ILE A 29 -13.58 -0.72 6.01
CA ILE A 29 -12.38 -0.32 5.24
C ILE A 29 -11.70 0.90 5.89
N LYS A 30 -12.47 1.88 6.31
CA LYS A 30 -11.95 3.09 6.97
C LYS A 30 -11.24 2.77 8.28
N PHE A 31 -11.82 1.95 9.16
CA PHE A 31 -11.16 1.54 10.40
C PHE A 31 -9.91 0.70 10.15
N SER A 32 -9.93 -0.19 9.13
CA SER A 32 -8.74 -0.92 8.69
C SER A 32 -7.63 0.03 8.21
N SER A 33 -7.99 1.10 7.50
CA SER A 33 -7.05 2.13 7.04
C SER A 33 -6.50 2.97 8.21
N ILE A 34 -7.35 3.34 9.18
CA ILE A 34 -6.91 4.06 10.39
C ILE A 34 -5.93 3.20 11.19
N PHE A 35 -6.21 1.90 11.35
CA PHE A 35 -5.28 0.98 11.99
C PHE A 35 -3.90 0.97 11.32
N SER A 36 -3.86 0.91 9.98
CA SER A 36 -2.61 0.93 9.21
C SER A 36 -1.86 2.26 9.35
N ASN A 37 -2.57 3.39 9.24
CA ASN A 37 -1.98 4.72 9.39
C ASN A 37 -1.38 4.94 10.79
N ASN A 38 -2.06 4.48 11.84
CA ASN A 38 -1.54 4.50 13.20
C ASN A 38 -0.26 3.65 13.34
N LEU A 39 -0.20 2.49 12.65
CA LEU A 39 1.00 1.66 12.64
C LEU A 39 2.16 2.33 11.92
N ASP A 40 1.92 3.02 10.81
CA ASP A 40 2.98 3.76 10.10
C ASP A 40 3.63 4.77 11.05
N GLU A 41 2.85 5.55 11.80
CA GLU A 41 3.38 6.47 12.80
C GLU A 41 4.13 5.74 13.93
N PHE A 42 3.59 4.64 14.44
CA PHE A 42 4.24 3.82 15.44
C PHE A 42 5.60 3.31 14.99
N PHE A 43 5.71 2.82 13.75
CA PHE A 43 6.97 2.37 13.18
C PHE A 43 7.96 3.52 12.98
N MET A 44 7.50 4.65 12.45
CA MET A 44 8.34 5.82 12.19
C MET A 44 8.93 6.43 13.46
N VAL A 45 8.18 6.39 14.57
CA VAL A 45 8.59 7.04 15.83
C VAL A 45 9.14 6.03 16.84
N ARG A 46 8.34 5.03 17.19
CA ARG A 46 8.68 4.11 18.29
C ARG A 46 9.65 3.02 17.87
N VAL A 47 9.34 2.31 16.80
CA VAL A 47 10.21 1.21 16.32
C VAL A 47 11.54 1.79 15.81
N ALA A 48 11.53 2.92 15.12
CA ALA A 48 12.75 3.62 14.68
C ALA A 48 13.64 4.00 15.87
N SER A 49 13.06 4.56 16.95
CA SER A 49 13.80 4.88 18.16
C SER A 49 14.43 3.66 18.81
N LEU A 50 13.70 2.52 18.91
CA LEU A 50 14.26 1.27 19.43
C LEU A 50 15.39 0.72 18.56
N LYS A 51 15.26 0.78 17.24
CA LYS A 51 16.33 0.39 16.30
C LYS A 51 17.59 1.24 16.49
N SER A 52 17.44 2.56 16.57
CA SER A 52 18.58 3.45 16.81
C SER A 52 19.27 3.16 18.15
N GLN A 53 18.52 2.76 19.18
CA GLN A 53 19.11 2.34 20.46
C GLN A 53 19.92 1.06 20.31
N VAL A 54 19.43 0.07 19.56
CA VAL A 54 20.17 -1.18 19.28
C VAL A 54 21.44 -0.88 18.50
N GLU A 55 21.36 -0.08 17.43
CA GLU A 55 22.49 0.33 16.59
C GLU A 55 23.55 1.11 17.39
N GLY A 56 23.10 1.96 18.32
CA GLY A 56 23.97 2.71 19.23
C GLY A 56 24.51 1.92 20.40
N GLY A 57 24.24 0.61 20.51
CA GLY A 57 24.70 -0.25 21.62
C GLY A 57 24.08 0.11 22.98
N ILE A 58 22.94 0.80 23.00
CA ILE A 58 22.27 1.21 24.24
C ILE A 58 21.58 0.00 24.87
N SER A 59 22.02 -0.38 26.05
CA SER A 59 21.47 -1.52 26.80
C SER A 59 20.47 -1.12 27.92
N LYS A 60 20.06 0.15 27.96
CA LYS A 60 19.11 0.64 28.98
C LYS A 60 17.79 -0.12 28.87
N ARG A 61 17.41 -0.78 29.96
CA ARG A 61 16.16 -1.54 30.00
C ARG A 61 14.95 -0.65 30.25
N SER A 62 13.82 -1.03 29.66
CA SER A 62 12.51 -0.43 29.91
C SER A 62 12.01 -0.74 31.33
N GLN A 63 10.90 -0.11 31.72
CA GLN A 63 10.28 -0.31 33.05
C GLN A 63 9.86 -1.77 33.35
N ASP A 64 9.56 -2.53 32.27
CA ASP A 64 9.26 -3.97 32.35
C ASP A 64 10.51 -4.87 32.23
N GLY A 65 11.70 -4.28 32.30
CA GLY A 65 12.98 -4.98 32.33
C GLY A 65 13.51 -5.44 30.97
N LYS A 66 12.86 -5.12 29.85
CA LYS A 66 13.27 -5.55 28.50
C LYS A 66 14.32 -4.62 27.90
N SER A 67 15.31 -5.21 27.21
CA SER A 67 16.22 -4.47 26.34
C SER A 67 15.52 -3.91 25.11
N PRO A 68 16.08 -2.93 24.38
CA PRO A 68 15.52 -2.46 23.11
C PRO A 68 15.32 -3.59 22.08
N GLU A 69 16.25 -4.52 22.00
CA GLU A 69 16.15 -5.69 21.10
C GLU A 69 15.01 -6.64 21.50
N GLU A 70 14.90 -6.96 22.80
CA GLU A 70 13.80 -7.77 23.35
C GLU A 70 12.42 -7.11 23.11
N GLN A 71 12.35 -5.79 23.15
CA GLN A 71 11.13 -5.05 22.79
C GLN A 71 10.78 -5.15 21.31
N LEU A 72 11.76 -5.01 20.40
CA LEU A 72 11.55 -5.17 18.96
C LEU A 72 11.04 -6.58 18.62
N ILE A 73 11.61 -7.61 19.22
CA ILE A 73 11.18 -9.01 19.05
C ILE A 73 9.73 -9.17 19.58
N GLY A 74 9.45 -8.62 20.75
CA GLY A 74 8.11 -8.64 21.35
C GLY A 74 7.06 -7.95 20.50
N ILE A 75 7.38 -6.77 19.95
CA ILE A 75 6.51 -6.01 19.03
C ILE A 75 6.19 -6.86 17.80
N ARG A 76 7.19 -7.43 17.15
CA ARG A 76 7.02 -8.25 15.95
C ARG A 76 6.12 -9.45 16.21
N ASN A 77 6.44 -10.23 17.25
CA ASN A 77 5.70 -11.45 17.57
C ASN A 77 4.23 -11.16 17.91
N TYR A 78 3.97 -10.01 18.56
CA TYR A 78 2.62 -9.62 18.92
C TYR A 78 1.83 -9.06 17.74
N LEU A 79 2.49 -8.32 16.86
CA LEU A 79 1.85 -7.62 15.72
C LEU A 79 1.59 -8.54 14.52
N ASP A 80 2.47 -9.51 14.23
CA ASP A 80 2.37 -10.38 13.05
C ASP A 80 0.99 -11.07 12.90
N PRO A 81 0.38 -11.68 13.93
CA PRO A 81 -0.95 -12.29 13.81
C PRO A 81 -2.05 -11.24 13.58
N ILE A 82 -1.92 -10.05 14.14
CA ILE A 82 -2.89 -8.96 13.96
C ILE A 82 -2.86 -8.47 12.52
N LEU A 83 -1.67 -8.28 11.94
CA LEU A 83 -1.48 -7.89 10.55
C LEU A 83 -2.06 -8.92 9.57
N LYS A 84 -1.83 -10.22 9.83
CA LYS A 84 -2.42 -11.29 9.00
C LYS A 84 -3.95 -11.24 9.02
N THR A 85 -4.54 -11.01 10.17
CA THR A 85 -6.00 -10.87 10.31
C THR A 85 -6.51 -9.65 9.54
N GLN A 86 -5.85 -8.51 9.69
CA GLN A 86 -6.20 -7.27 8.99
C GLN A 86 -6.11 -7.44 7.46
N GLN A 87 -5.02 -8.01 6.96
CA GLN A 87 -4.83 -8.27 5.53
C GLN A 87 -5.90 -9.20 4.97
N TYR A 88 -6.18 -10.32 5.66
CA TYR A 88 -7.20 -11.28 5.25
C TYR A 88 -8.59 -10.62 5.18
N LYS A 89 -8.97 -9.86 6.22
CA LYS A 89 -10.27 -9.19 6.27
C LYS A 89 -10.41 -8.09 5.22
N THR A 90 -9.38 -7.25 5.05
CA THR A 90 -9.39 -6.20 4.03
C THR A 90 -9.52 -6.79 2.62
N LYS A 91 -8.80 -7.89 2.36
CA LYS A 91 -8.90 -8.60 1.09
C LYS A 91 -10.34 -9.13 0.87
N GLN A 92 -10.92 -9.78 1.86
CA GLN A 92 -12.30 -10.28 1.80
C GLN A 92 -13.30 -9.15 1.51
N TYR A 93 -13.16 -7.99 2.17
CA TYR A 93 -14.04 -6.83 1.93
C TYR A 93 -13.92 -6.32 0.49
N MET A 94 -12.71 -6.20 -0.04
CA MET A 94 -12.48 -5.67 -1.39
C MET A 94 -12.85 -6.67 -2.49
N GLU A 95 -12.59 -7.96 -2.31
CA GLU A 95 -12.81 -8.98 -3.36
C GLU A 95 -14.24 -9.53 -3.36
N ASP A 96 -14.86 -9.69 -2.19
CA ASP A 96 -16.15 -10.36 -2.05
C ASP A 96 -17.29 -9.39 -1.69
N ASP A 97 -17.11 -8.61 -0.61
CA ASP A 97 -18.20 -7.81 -0.08
C ASP A 97 -18.47 -6.55 -0.93
N PHE A 98 -17.45 -5.95 -1.53
CA PHE A 98 -17.64 -4.87 -2.50
C PHE A 98 -18.49 -5.30 -3.69
N LYS A 99 -18.28 -6.50 -4.21
CA LYS A 99 -19.08 -7.05 -5.32
C LYS A 99 -20.55 -7.18 -4.99
N LYS A 100 -20.88 -7.57 -3.75
CA LYS A 100 -22.27 -7.64 -3.26
C LYS A 100 -22.94 -6.25 -3.25
N GLU A 101 -22.15 -5.21 -3.04
CA GLU A 101 -22.60 -3.81 -3.09
C GLU A 101 -22.51 -3.18 -4.49
N ASN A 102 -22.23 -3.96 -5.54
CA ASN A 102 -22.00 -3.48 -6.91
C ASN A 102 -20.84 -2.47 -7.03
N ILE A 103 -19.79 -2.68 -6.23
CA ILE A 103 -18.53 -1.95 -6.27
C ILE A 103 -17.44 -2.90 -6.80
N PHE A 104 -16.71 -2.49 -7.81
CA PHE A 104 -15.68 -3.32 -8.45
C PHE A 104 -14.34 -2.58 -8.49
N ILE A 105 -13.32 -3.17 -7.87
CA ILE A 105 -11.93 -2.75 -8.04
C ILE A 105 -11.28 -3.82 -8.91
N LEU A 106 -11.04 -3.47 -10.18
CA LEU A 106 -10.59 -4.42 -11.20
C LEU A 106 -9.07 -4.47 -11.29
N GLU A 107 -8.54 -5.64 -11.60
CA GLU A 107 -7.19 -5.77 -12.13
C GLU A 107 -7.20 -5.41 -13.63
N TYR A 108 -6.05 -4.98 -14.17
CA TYR A 108 -5.94 -4.60 -15.59
C TYR A 108 -6.39 -5.72 -16.55
N LYS A 109 -6.10 -6.98 -16.21
CA LYS A 109 -6.52 -8.15 -17.01
C LYS A 109 -8.03 -8.39 -17.04
N GLU A 110 -8.77 -7.85 -16.07
CA GLU A 110 -10.24 -7.98 -15.96
C GLU A 110 -10.99 -6.91 -16.75
N LEU A 111 -10.28 -5.89 -17.24
CA LEU A 111 -10.87 -4.85 -18.05
C LEU A 111 -11.33 -5.39 -19.40
N ASN A 112 -12.51 -4.98 -19.86
CA ASN A 112 -12.94 -5.19 -21.23
C ASN A 112 -12.19 -4.25 -22.20
N GLU A 113 -12.28 -4.50 -23.52
CA GLU A 113 -11.53 -3.75 -24.53
C GLU A 113 -11.86 -2.24 -24.54
N ARG A 114 -13.12 -1.85 -24.31
CA ARG A 114 -13.51 -0.42 -24.24
C ARG A 114 -12.88 0.26 -23.03
N GLN A 115 -12.85 -0.43 -21.89
CA GLN A 115 -12.22 0.05 -20.66
C GLN A 115 -10.70 0.17 -20.83
N LYS A 116 -10.05 -0.81 -21.47
CA LYS A 116 -8.60 -0.75 -21.77
C LYS A 116 -8.25 0.42 -22.68
N VAL A 117 -9.02 0.64 -23.76
CA VAL A 117 -8.81 1.80 -24.62
C VAL A 117 -8.90 3.09 -23.85
N TRP A 118 -9.91 3.25 -23.00
CA TRP A 118 -10.09 4.44 -22.19
C TRP A 118 -8.95 4.63 -21.18
N ILE A 119 -8.57 3.56 -20.45
CA ILE A 119 -7.48 3.58 -19.45
C ILE A 119 -6.14 3.91 -20.09
N ASN A 120 -5.82 3.35 -21.26
CA ASN A 120 -4.56 3.60 -21.97
C ASN A 120 -4.50 5.06 -22.47
N ASN A 121 -5.62 5.61 -22.93
CA ASN A 121 -5.70 7.03 -23.27
C ASN A 121 -5.54 7.91 -22.01
N TYR A 122 -6.16 7.54 -20.90
CA TYR A 122 -5.99 8.25 -19.62
C TYR A 122 -4.55 8.18 -19.13
N PHE A 123 -3.89 7.02 -19.27
CA PHE A 123 -2.47 6.88 -18.97
C PHE A 123 -1.64 7.87 -19.78
N THR A 124 -1.80 7.88 -21.11
CA THR A 124 -1.00 8.72 -22.01
C THR A 124 -1.21 10.21 -21.77
N THR A 125 -2.43 10.62 -21.46
CA THR A 125 -2.79 12.04 -21.36
C THR A 125 -2.64 12.62 -19.96
N ALA A 126 -2.85 11.83 -18.93
CA ALA A 126 -2.90 12.33 -17.55
C ALA A 126 -1.79 11.76 -16.65
N ILE A 127 -1.41 10.49 -16.81
CA ILE A 127 -0.45 9.83 -15.92
C ILE A 127 0.98 9.96 -16.45
N PHE A 128 1.21 9.56 -17.70
CA PHE A 128 2.54 9.53 -18.31
C PHE A 128 3.31 10.86 -18.20
N PRO A 129 2.70 12.05 -18.46
CA PRO A 129 3.40 13.32 -18.41
C PRO A 129 3.97 13.70 -17.03
N ILE A 130 3.48 13.10 -15.96
CA ILE A 130 3.90 13.38 -14.59
C ILE A 130 4.77 12.28 -13.98
N LEU A 131 5.00 11.19 -14.72
CA LEU A 131 5.90 10.13 -14.26
C LEU A 131 7.34 10.58 -14.38
N THR A 132 8.12 10.27 -13.34
CA THR A 132 9.57 10.53 -13.28
C THR A 132 10.30 9.22 -12.99
N PRO A 133 10.51 8.36 -14.00
CA PRO A 133 11.32 7.16 -13.82
C PRO A 133 12.75 7.52 -13.46
N LEU A 134 13.33 6.83 -12.48
CA LEU A 134 14.73 7.01 -12.07
C LEU A 134 15.47 5.70 -12.27
N ALA A 135 16.38 5.70 -13.22
CA ALA A 135 17.28 4.59 -13.47
C ALA A 135 18.40 4.55 -12.41
N VAL A 136 18.81 3.35 -12.02
CA VAL A 136 19.90 3.10 -11.08
C VAL A 136 21.06 2.48 -11.85
N ASP A 137 22.20 3.16 -11.84
CA ASP A 137 23.44 2.71 -12.45
C ASP A 137 24.64 3.09 -11.55
N PRO A 138 25.89 2.69 -11.89
CA PRO A 138 27.07 3.06 -11.08
C PRO A 138 27.28 4.55 -10.85
N SER A 139 26.77 5.40 -11.77
CA SER A 139 26.85 6.86 -11.67
C SER A 139 25.66 7.46 -10.91
N HIS A 140 24.56 6.73 -10.85
CA HIS A 140 23.30 7.11 -10.19
C HIS A 140 22.91 6.03 -9.19
N PRO A 141 23.41 6.11 -7.93
CA PRO A 141 23.15 5.10 -6.90
C PRO A 141 21.65 5.03 -6.57
N PHE A 142 21.24 3.96 -5.91
CA PHE A 142 19.87 3.73 -5.52
C PHE A 142 19.29 4.96 -4.80
N PRO A 143 18.19 5.55 -5.31
CA PRO A 143 17.68 6.80 -4.78
C PRO A 143 17.02 6.62 -3.42
N PHE A 144 17.06 7.68 -2.61
CA PHE A 144 16.27 7.72 -1.37
C PHE A 144 14.78 7.58 -1.69
N ILE A 145 14.12 6.67 -0.99
CA ILE A 145 12.67 6.47 -1.13
C ILE A 145 11.97 7.30 -0.06
N SER A 146 11.11 8.21 -0.51
CA SER A 146 10.29 9.04 0.39
C SER A 146 9.40 8.16 1.27
N ASN A 147 9.27 8.54 2.54
CA ASN A 147 8.39 7.84 3.46
C ASN A 147 6.93 7.83 2.97
N LEU A 148 6.20 6.76 3.25
CA LEU A 148 4.79 6.55 2.85
C LEU A 148 4.54 6.68 1.32
N SER A 149 5.56 6.52 0.48
CA SER A 149 5.41 6.58 -0.97
C SER A 149 5.31 5.18 -1.58
N LEU A 150 4.34 5.01 -2.47
CA LEU A 150 4.24 3.82 -3.30
C LEU A 150 5.15 3.98 -4.52
N ASN A 151 5.93 2.94 -4.83
CA ASN A 151 6.84 2.93 -5.96
C ASN A 151 6.75 1.61 -6.70
N LEU A 152 6.88 1.66 -8.02
CA LEU A 152 7.11 0.47 -8.84
C LEU A 152 8.62 0.30 -9.06
N ALA A 153 9.06 -0.95 -9.01
CA ALA A 153 10.39 -1.38 -9.40
C ALA A 153 10.27 -2.11 -10.74
N ALA A 154 11.00 -1.69 -11.73
CA ALA A 154 11.04 -2.30 -13.05
C ALA A 154 12.49 -2.59 -13.46
N ILE A 155 12.69 -3.67 -14.19
CA ILE A 155 13.93 -3.94 -14.92
C ILE A 155 13.64 -3.59 -16.39
N ILE A 156 14.36 -2.61 -16.91
CA ILE A 156 14.28 -2.23 -18.32
C ILE A 156 15.43 -2.89 -19.04
N VAL A 157 15.12 -3.58 -20.13
CA VAL A 157 16.12 -4.19 -21.01
C VAL A 157 16.28 -3.30 -22.24
N ASP A 158 17.50 -2.83 -22.49
CA ASP A 158 17.83 -2.09 -23.70
C ASP A 158 17.87 -3.06 -24.88
N SER A 159 17.02 -2.84 -25.86
CA SER A 159 16.87 -3.70 -27.04
C SER A 159 18.11 -3.79 -27.95
N GLU A 160 19.05 -2.84 -27.86
CA GLU A 160 20.27 -2.81 -28.67
C GLU A 160 21.45 -3.46 -27.97
N SER A 161 21.55 -3.33 -26.64
CA SER A 161 22.72 -3.76 -25.87
C SER A 161 22.45 -4.94 -24.93
N ASP A 162 21.21 -5.42 -24.83
CA ASP A 162 20.75 -6.45 -23.87
C ASP A 162 21.10 -6.11 -22.41
N LYS A 163 21.37 -4.85 -22.11
CA LYS A 163 21.69 -4.42 -20.76
C LYS A 163 20.44 -4.24 -19.94
N GLU A 164 20.43 -4.90 -18.79
CA GLU A 164 19.39 -4.71 -17.78
C GLU A 164 19.67 -3.48 -16.92
N GLN A 165 18.66 -2.65 -16.72
CA GLN A 165 18.75 -1.48 -15.87
C GLN A 165 17.58 -1.46 -14.88
N PHE A 166 17.89 -1.41 -13.59
CA PHE A 166 16.88 -1.21 -12.56
C PHE A 166 16.34 0.21 -12.62
N THR A 167 15.03 0.34 -12.67
CA THR A 167 14.35 1.63 -12.70
C THR A 167 13.28 1.69 -11.63
N ARG A 168 13.28 2.79 -10.86
CA ARG A 168 12.25 3.11 -9.89
C ARG A 168 11.27 4.11 -10.47
N ILE A 169 9.98 3.87 -10.32
CA ILE A 169 8.91 4.77 -10.76
C ILE A 169 8.05 5.10 -9.53
N LYS A 170 8.10 6.37 -9.08
CA LYS A 170 7.25 6.83 -7.98
C LYS A 170 5.81 6.98 -8.48
N ILE A 171 4.85 6.42 -7.74
CA ILE A 171 3.42 6.61 -8.03
C ILE A 171 3.00 8.01 -7.57
N PRO A 172 2.34 8.82 -8.44
CA PRO A 172 2.02 10.23 -8.16
C PRO A 172 0.77 10.37 -7.27
N GLY A 173 0.82 9.89 -6.03
CA GLY A 173 -0.32 9.84 -5.11
C GLY A 173 -0.87 11.21 -4.63
N GLU A 174 -0.13 12.30 -4.81
CA GLU A 174 -0.58 13.64 -4.43
C GLU A 174 -1.38 14.34 -5.54
N SER A 175 -1.10 13.99 -6.79
CA SER A 175 -1.68 14.66 -7.97
C SER A 175 -2.84 13.89 -8.60
N ILE A 176 -2.87 12.58 -8.42
CA ILE A 176 -3.88 11.70 -8.99
C ILE A 176 -4.35 10.72 -7.91
N SER A 177 -5.65 10.43 -7.88
CA SER A 177 -6.22 9.43 -6.98
C SER A 177 -5.61 8.06 -7.22
N ARG A 178 -5.37 7.28 -6.15
CA ARG A 178 -4.84 5.93 -6.27
C ARG A 178 -5.79 4.99 -7.04
N PHE A 179 -7.09 5.15 -6.86
CA PHE A 179 -8.10 4.40 -7.63
C PHE A 179 -8.70 5.31 -8.69
N ILE A 180 -8.48 4.94 -9.95
CA ILE A 180 -9.03 5.66 -11.10
C ILE A 180 -10.42 5.11 -11.37
N SER A 181 -11.43 5.99 -11.28
CA SER A 181 -12.82 5.64 -11.57
C SER A 181 -13.03 5.50 -13.07
N ILE A 182 -13.55 4.36 -13.48
CA ILE A 182 -13.97 4.12 -14.86
C ILE A 182 -15.32 4.78 -15.08
N PRO A 183 -15.53 5.55 -16.18
CA PRO A 183 -16.79 6.20 -16.47
C PRO A 183 -17.97 5.24 -16.50
N ILE A 184 -19.13 5.70 -16.04
CA ILE A 184 -20.34 4.87 -15.92
C ILE A 184 -20.80 4.26 -17.26
N GLU A 185 -20.55 4.97 -18.37
CA GLU A 185 -20.89 4.52 -19.73
C GLU A 185 -20.05 3.31 -20.17
N LEU A 186 -18.97 3.02 -19.44
CA LEU A 186 -18.08 1.89 -19.67
C LEU A 186 -18.28 0.76 -18.64
N HIS A 187 -19.23 0.90 -17.71
CA HIS A 187 -19.54 -0.16 -16.78
C HIS A 187 -20.15 -1.37 -17.49
N ASN A 188 -19.86 -2.57 -16.98
CA ASN A 188 -20.35 -3.82 -17.56
C ASN A 188 -21.85 -4.06 -17.29
N ASN A 189 -22.42 -3.40 -16.27
CA ASN A 189 -23.79 -3.59 -15.85
C ASN A 189 -24.36 -2.25 -15.34
N GLU A 190 -25.62 -1.96 -15.67
CA GLU A 190 -26.33 -0.74 -15.26
C GLU A 190 -26.50 -0.63 -13.73
N SER A 191 -26.53 -1.76 -13.01
CA SER A 191 -26.60 -1.77 -11.54
C SER A 191 -25.28 -1.44 -10.85
N THR A 192 -24.18 -1.33 -11.58
CA THR A 192 -22.85 -1.05 -11.03
C THR A 192 -22.78 0.35 -10.44
N LYS A 193 -22.52 0.44 -9.14
CA LYS A 193 -22.37 1.73 -8.44
C LYS A 193 -21.00 2.37 -8.68
N TYR A 194 -19.95 1.55 -8.76
CA TYR A 194 -18.59 2.00 -8.94
C TYR A 194 -17.73 0.93 -9.61
N THR A 195 -16.90 1.34 -10.55
CA THR A 195 -15.81 0.53 -11.09
C THR A 195 -14.55 1.37 -11.08
N GLY A 196 -13.48 0.82 -10.52
CA GLY A 196 -12.19 1.49 -10.44
C GLY A 196 -11.04 0.52 -10.66
N ILE A 197 -9.86 1.08 -10.94
CA ILE A 197 -8.59 0.36 -11.09
C ILE A 197 -7.49 1.11 -10.35
N ALA A 198 -6.59 0.39 -9.69
CA ALA A 198 -5.45 0.99 -9.01
C ALA A 198 -4.45 1.56 -10.03
N ILE A 199 -3.96 2.79 -9.78
CA ILE A 199 -3.04 3.51 -10.69
C ILE A 199 -1.74 2.73 -10.94
N GLU A 200 -1.24 1.99 -9.95
CA GLU A 200 -0.08 1.13 -10.10
C GLU A 200 -0.28 0.01 -11.14
N GLN A 201 -1.51 -0.50 -11.28
CA GLN A 201 -1.87 -1.48 -12.30
C GLN A 201 -1.84 -0.85 -13.70
N ILE A 202 -2.33 0.38 -13.82
CA ILE A 202 -2.31 1.13 -15.09
C ILE A 202 -0.87 1.38 -15.53
N ILE A 203 -0.03 1.88 -14.63
CA ILE A 203 1.37 2.18 -14.93
C ILE A 203 2.11 0.89 -15.30
N ALA A 204 2.00 -0.17 -14.49
CA ALA A 204 2.70 -1.43 -14.73
C ALA A 204 2.39 -2.06 -16.10
N ASN A 205 1.14 -1.93 -16.58
CA ASN A 205 0.73 -2.49 -17.87
C ASN A 205 1.02 -1.58 -19.08
N ASN A 206 1.53 -0.37 -18.85
CA ASN A 206 1.90 0.59 -19.90
C ASN A 206 3.40 0.95 -19.90
N LEU A 207 4.24 0.21 -19.17
CA LEU A 207 5.70 0.49 -19.11
C LEU A 207 6.45 0.17 -20.40
N SER A 208 5.87 -0.57 -21.33
CA SER A 208 6.47 -0.96 -22.59
C SER A 208 6.21 0.05 -23.75
N MET A 209 5.63 1.20 -23.46
CA MET A 209 5.37 2.26 -24.43
C MET A 209 6.61 3.20 -24.62
#